data_9888284709adcd52116835aeb3b0c8d4
#
_entry.id   9888284709adcd52116835aeb3b0c8d4
#
_cell.length_a   1.000
_cell.length_b   1.000
_cell.length_c   1.000
_cell.angle_alpha   90.00
_cell.angle_beta   90.00
_cell.angle_gamma   90.00
#
_symmetry.space_group_name_H-M   'P 1'
#
loop_
_entity.id
_entity.type
_entity.pdbx_description
1 polymer ?
#
loop_
_entity_poly.entity_id
_entity_poly.type
_entity_poly.pdbx_seq_one_letter_code
_entity_poly.pdbx_strand_id
1 'polypeptide(L)'
;MKLAVLYAGQGAQHPGMGKEFYEASPAFRAAFDSAVLDFDLHRVCFEDPDGVLNQTEYTQPCMVAFACGVSAVLAEQGVKPAYVAGLSLGEYSALEAAGVFTAKQAIELAAYRGKAMADAASGIDCGMTAVLNLDRVPLAECCEQASALGCVQICNYN
;
A
#
# COMPACT_ATOMS: atom_id res chain seq x y z
N MET A 1 9.57 12.44 23.68
CA MET A 1 8.22 12.40 23.05
C MET A 1 8.03 11.00 22.51
N LYS A 2 6.85 10.39 22.67
CA LYS A 2 6.54 9.10 22.01
C LYS A 2 6.01 9.40 20.61
N LEU A 3 6.61 8.80 19.59
CA LEU A 3 6.22 8.93 18.18
C LEU A 3 5.47 7.68 17.75
N ALA A 4 4.38 7.84 17.02
CA ALA A 4 3.71 6.78 16.27
C ALA A 4 3.85 7.06 14.78
N VAL A 5 4.14 6.03 13.99
CA VAL A 5 4.16 6.09 12.52
C VAL A 5 2.99 5.29 11.98
N LEU A 6 2.22 5.91 11.10
CA LEU A 6 1.05 5.31 10.46
C LEU A 6 1.34 5.15 8.96
N TYR A 7 1.14 3.94 8.47
CA TYR A 7 1.37 3.59 7.07
C TYR A 7 0.05 3.55 6.30
N ALA A 8 0.01 4.29 5.19
CA ALA A 8 -1.17 4.38 4.35
C ALA A 8 -1.49 3.04 3.67
N GLY A 9 -2.77 2.82 3.41
CA GLY A 9 -3.25 1.76 2.53
C GLY A 9 -3.18 2.14 1.05
N GLN A 10 -3.66 1.24 0.20
CA GLN A 10 -3.81 1.49 -1.24
C GLN A 10 -4.71 2.72 -1.49
N GLY A 11 -4.35 3.55 -2.46
CA GLY A 11 -5.04 4.80 -2.82
C GLY A 11 -4.19 6.06 -2.61
N ALA A 12 -3.03 5.96 -1.94
CA ALA A 12 -2.11 7.07 -1.74
C ALA A 12 -0.97 7.14 -2.77
N GLN A 13 -0.89 6.15 -3.70
CA GLN A 13 0.15 6.08 -4.71
C GLN A 13 0.00 7.17 -5.78
N HIS A 14 1.12 7.62 -6.29
CA HIS A 14 1.19 8.50 -7.46
C HIS A 14 2.53 8.29 -8.19
N PRO A 15 2.60 8.49 -9.52
CA PRO A 15 3.86 8.44 -10.25
C PRO A 15 4.89 9.40 -9.67
N GLY A 16 6.13 8.95 -9.55
CA GLY A 16 7.23 9.73 -8.98
C GLY A 16 7.37 9.64 -7.45
N MET A 17 6.47 8.93 -6.76
CA MET A 17 6.57 8.81 -5.29
C MET A 17 7.91 8.19 -4.88
N GLY A 18 8.66 8.90 -4.04
CA GLY A 18 9.94 8.44 -3.53
C GLY A 18 11.14 8.68 -4.43
N LYS A 19 10.99 9.19 -5.66
CA LYS A 19 12.10 9.43 -6.59
C LYS A 19 13.17 10.34 -6.00
N GLU A 20 12.79 11.43 -5.38
CA GLU A 20 13.72 12.36 -4.73
C GLU A 20 14.49 11.69 -3.58
N PHE A 21 13.83 10.87 -2.78
CA PHE A 21 14.48 10.07 -1.73
C PHE A 21 15.44 9.04 -2.32
N TYR A 22 15.04 8.40 -3.41
CA TYR A 22 15.87 7.42 -4.11
C TYR A 22 17.16 8.07 -4.64
N GLU A 23 17.07 9.27 -5.22
CA GLU A 23 18.22 10.02 -5.71
C GLU A 23 19.14 10.48 -4.58
N ALA A 24 18.58 10.90 -3.43
CA ALA A 24 19.31 11.53 -2.34
C ALA A 24 19.86 10.55 -1.29
N SER A 25 19.19 9.41 -1.03
CA SER A 25 19.49 8.52 0.11
C SER A 25 19.92 7.12 -0.29
N PRO A 26 21.16 6.70 0.06
CA PRO A 26 21.58 5.32 -0.09
C PRO A 26 20.75 4.32 0.73
N ALA A 27 20.26 4.74 1.93
CA ALA A 27 19.43 3.89 2.77
C ALA A 27 18.07 3.62 2.13
N PHE A 28 17.47 4.66 1.50
CA PHE A 28 16.24 4.49 0.73
C PHE A 28 16.45 3.49 -0.41
N ARG A 29 17.50 3.68 -1.23
CA ARG A 29 17.81 2.77 -2.34
C ARG A 29 17.95 1.34 -1.88
N ALA A 30 18.74 1.12 -0.83
CA ALA A 30 19.01 -0.23 -0.32
C ALA A 30 17.72 -0.97 0.12
N ALA A 31 16.76 -0.26 0.72
CA ALA A 31 15.48 -0.83 1.11
C ALA A 31 14.55 -1.03 -0.10
N PHE A 32 14.44 0.00 -0.95
CA PHE A 32 13.58 0.00 -2.14
C PHE A 32 13.97 -1.11 -3.14
N ASP A 33 15.27 -1.31 -3.38
CA ASP A 33 15.84 -2.29 -4.33
C ASP A 33 16.03 -3.68 -3.73
N SER A 34 15.60 -3.90 -2.49
CA SER A 34 15.91 -5.15 -1.77
C SER A 34 15.20 -6.39 -2.34
N ALA A 35 14.08 -6.20 -3.03
CA ALA A 35 13.25 -7.28 -3.59
C ALA A 35 13.45 -7.42 -5.10
N VAL A 36 13.29 -8.65 -5.59
CA VAL A 36 13.26 -8.94 -7.03
C VAL A 36 11.83 -9.29 -7.41
N LEU A 37 11.26 -8.51 -8.31
CA LEU A 37 9.89 -8.66 -8.80
C LEU A 37 9.89 -9.08 -10.27
N ASP A 38 8.77 -9.51 -10.78
CA ASP A 38 8.56 -9.89 -12.18
C ASP A 38 8.30 -8.67 -13.11
N PHE A 39 8.38 -7.47 -12.56
CA PHE A 39 8.28 -6.20 -13.30
C PHE A 39 9.33 -5.19 -12.81
N ASP A 40 9.54 -4.14 -13.59
CA ASP A 40 10.44 -3.03 -13.25
C ASP A 40 9.77 -2.08 -12.25
N LEU A 41 10.12 -2.26 -10.96
CA LEU A 41 9.60 -1.46 -9.86
C LEU A 41 9.86 0.04 -10.03
N HIS A 42 11.06 0.42 -10.52
CA HIS A 42 11.43 1.82 -10.75
C HIS A 42 10.57 2.45 -11.83
N ARG A 43 10.46 1.76 -12.96
CA ARG A 43 9.67 2.24 -14.09
C ARG A 43 8.22 2.47 -13.71
N VAL A 44 7.61 1.51 -13.00
CA VAL A 44 6.22 1.62 -12.57
C VAL A 44 6.05 2.70 -11.49
N CYS A 45 6.91 2.70 -10.47
CA CYS A 45 6.76 3.61 -9.33
C CYS A 45 7.08 5.07 -9.69
N PHE A 46 8.13 5.30 -10.49
CA PHE A 46 8.64 6.64 -10.75
C PHE A 46 8.10 7.28 -12.03
N GLU A 47 7.75 6.49 -13.04
CA GLU A 47 7.39 7.02 -14.34
C GLU A 47 5.96 6.64 -14.75
N ASP A 48 5.54 5.43 -14.46
CA ASP A 48 4.25 4.82 -14.84
C ASP A 48 3.83 5.09 -16.28
N PRO A 49 4.70 4.84 -17.28
CA PRO A 49 4.40 5.20 -18.66
C PRO A 49 3.24 4.40 -19.25
N ASP A 50 2.95 3.25 -18.66
CA ASP A 50 1.89 2.35 -19.12
C ASP A 50 0.59 2.53 -18.32
N GLY A 51 0.58 3.43 -17.29
CA GLY A 51 -0.59 3.73 -16.46
C GLY A 51 -1.04 2.58 -15.57
N VAL A 52 -0.12 1.68 -15.16
CA VAL A 52 -0.43 0.46 -14.41
C VAL A 52 -0.30 0.61 -12.89
N LEU A 53 0.29 1.70 -12.40
CA LEU A 53 0.51 1.94 -10.98
C LEU A 53 -0.76 1.85 -10.13
N ASN A 54 -1.93 2.12 -10.71
CA ASN A 54 -3.21 2.02 -10.03
C ASN A 54 -3.83 0.61 -10.04
N GLN A 55 -3.21 -0.35 -10.71
CA GLN A 55 -3.62 -1.75 -10.66
C GLN A 55 -3.05 -2.39 -9.39
N THR A 56 -3.88 -3.12 -8.67
CA THR A 56 -3.59 -3.65 -7.32
C THR A 56 -2.27 -4.44 -7.26
N GLU A 57 -1.96 -5.22 -8.28
CA GLU A 57 -0.74 -6.03 -8.37
C GLU A 57 0.55 -5.19 -8.43
N TYR A 58 0.49 -3.98 -9.00
CA TYR A 58 1.62 -3.04 -9.05
C TYR A 58 1.60 -2.04 -7.90
N THR A 59 0.42 -1.53 -7.53
CA THR A 59 0.26 -0.58 -6.42
C THR A 59 0.89 -1.10 -5.15
N GLN A 60 0.59 -2.36 -4.79
CA GLN A 60 0.94 -2.88 -3.48
C GLN A 60 2.45 -2.97 -3.26
N PRO A 61 3.25 -3.62 -4.13
CA PRO A 61 4.70 -3.65 -3.94
C PRO A 61 5.35 -2.27 -4.07
N CYS A 62 4.88 -1.39 -4.96
CA CYS A 62 5.41 -0.03 -5.08
C CYS A 62 5.23 0.78 -3.80
N MET A 63 4.05 0.75 -3.19
CA MET A 63 3.80 1.47 -1.94
C MET A 63 4.58 0.91 -0.76
N VAL A 64 4.72 -0.41 -0.66
CA VAL A 64 5.51 -1.02 0.43
C VAL A 64 6.99 -0.74 0.23
N ALA A 65 7.52 -0.80 -0.99
CA ALA A 65 8.91 -0.43 -1.28
C ALA A 65 9.20 1.03 -0.91
N PHE A 66 8.31 1.95 -1.29
CA PHE A 66 8.39 3.35 -0.87
C PHE A 66 8.39 3.51 0.65
N ALA A 67 7.47 2.85 1.34
CA ALA A 67 7.35 2.95 2.79
C ALA A 67 8.58 2.38 3.53
N CYS A 68 9.12 1.23 3.08
CA CYS A 68 10.36 0.66 3.59
C CYS A 68 11.54 1.61 3.38
N GLY A 69 11.63 2.23 2.19
CA GLY A 69 12.64 3.25 1.89
C GLY A 69 12.58 4.43 2.84
N VAL A 70 11.38 4.99 3.07
CA VAL A 70 11.18 6.10 4.02
C VAL A 70 11.52 5.66 5.45
N SER A 71 11.12 4.46 5.86
CA SER A 71 11.46 3.91 7.19
C SER A 71 12.97 3.80 7.39
N ALA A 72 13.71 3.37 6.35
CA ALA A 72 15.17 3.30 6.39
C ALA A 72 15.81 4.69 6.55
N VAL A 73 15.32 5.70 5.84
CA VAL A 73 15.79 7.09 5.99
C VAL A 73 15.52 7.61 7.41
N LEU A 74 14.33 7.39 7.95
CA LEU A 74 13.99 7.80 9.32
C LEU A 74 14.90 7.11 10.34
N ALA A 75 15.16 5.82 10.18
CA ALA A 75 16.05 5.06 11.06
C ALA A 75 17.50 5.59 11.01
N GLU A 76 18.01 5.94 9.81
CA GLU A 76 19.33 6.56 9.62
C GLU A 76 19.43 7.92 10.34
N GLN A 77 18.33 8.69 10.39
CA GLN A 77 18.24 9.94 11.15
C GLN A 77 18.01 9.75 12.66
N GLY A 78 18.04 8.49 13.13
CA GLY A 78 17.84 8.17 14.55
C GLY A 78 16.39 8.25 15.02
N VAL A 79 15.44 8.41 14.09
CA VAL A 79 14.00 8.41 14.42
C VAL A 79 13.54 6.98 14.70
N LYS A 80 13.12 6.75 15.95
CA LYS A 80 12.62 5.43 16.39
C LYS A 80 11.18 5.60 16.87
N PRO A 81 10.20 5.11 16.11
CA PRO A 81 8.81 5.13 16.55
C PRO A 81 8.61 4.21 17.77
N ALA A 82 7.81 4.66 18.73
CA ALA A 82 7.37 3.83 19.85
C ALA A 82 6.21 2.90 19.45
N TYR A 83 5.47 3.29 18.44
CA TYR A 83 4.32 2.55 17.90
C TYR A 83 4.31 2.67 16.38
N VAL A 84 3.88 1.61 15.72
CA VAL A 84 3.62 1.57 14.28
C VAL A 84 2.25 0.94 14.03
N ALA A 85 1.54 1.43 13.03
CA ALA A 85 0.28 0.84 12.57
C ALA A 85 0.13 1.08 11.07
N GLY A 86 -0.67 0.26 10.41
CA GLY A 86 -0.91 0.37 8.98
C GLY A 86 -2.35 0.02 8.61
N LEU A 87 -2.90 0.72 7.63
CA LEU A 87 -4.23 0.43 7.10
C LEU A 87 -4.10 -0.60 5.97
N SER A 88 -4.69 -1.78 6.13
CA SER A 88 -4.73 -2.83 5.09
C SER A 88 -3.32 -3.13 4.52
N LEU A 89 -2.98 -2.61 3.35
CA LEU A 89 -1.64 -2.72 2.75
C LEU A 89 -0.54 -2.18 3.66
N GLY A 90 -0.80 -1.07 4.34
CA GLY A 90 0.15 -0.42 5.24
C GLY A 90 0.58 -1.29 6.42
N GLU A 91 -0.17 -2.35 6.75
CA GLU A 91 0.21 -3.31 7.78
C GLU A 91 1.54 -4.02 7.46
N TYR A 92 1.81 -4.32 6.19
CA TYR A 92 3.08 -4.91 5.77
C TYR A 92 4.27 -3.99 6.04
N SER A 93 4.11 -2.70 5.78
CA SER A 93 5.11 -1.68 6.10
C SER A 93 5.27 -1.48 7.60
N ALA A 94 4.17 -1.54 8.37
CA ALA A 94 4.22 -1.46 9.82
C ALA A 94 4.93 -2.67 10.43
N LEU A 95 4.72 -3.88 9.91
CA LEU A 95 5.39 -5.10 10.34
C LEU A 95 6.89 -5.08 10.00
N GLU A 96 7.27 -4.50 8.86
CA GLU A 96 8.68 -4.26 8.52
C GLU A 96 9.31 -3.29 9.53
N ALA A 97 8.70 -2.14 9.77
CA ALA A 97 9.20 -1.15 10.73
C ALA A 97 9.24 -1.67 12.17
N ALA A 98 8.40 -2.66 12.53
CA ALA A 98 8.44 -3.37 13.80
C ALA A 98 9.51 -4.48 13.86
N GLY A 99 10.22 -4.74 12.76
CA GLY A 99 11.27 -5.77 12.67
C GLY A 99 10.73 -7.21 12.53
N VAL A 100 9.45 -7.38 12.16
CA VAL A 100 8.86 -8.70 11.89
C VAL A 100 9.29 -9.21 10.51
N PHE A 101 9.35 -8.31 9.51
CA PHE A 101 9.81 -8.60 8.16
C PHE A 101 11.05 -7.77 7.83
N THR A 102 11.88 -8.28 6.93
CA THR A 102 12.84 -7.45 6.20
C THR A 102 12.10 -6.67 5.11
N ALA A 103 12.68 -5.58 4.61
CA ALA A 103 12.11 -4.82 3.49
C ALA A 103 11.84 -5.73 2.28
N LYS A 104 12.79 -6.62 1.96
CA LYS A 104 12.63 -7.63 0.90
C LYS A 104 11.37 -8.47 1.12
N GLN A 105 11.19 -9.05 2.30
CA GLN A 105 10.05 -9.92 2.60
C GLN A 105 8.72 -9.15 2.52
N ALA A 106 8.68 -7.92 3.05
CA ALA A 106 7.48 -7.09 3.02
C ALA A 106 7.05 -6.75 1.57
N ILE A 107 8.02 -6.39 0.72
CA ILE A 107 7.78 -6.06 -0.69
C ILE A 107 7.32 -7.30 -1.48
N GLU A 108 8.01 -8.44 -1.33
CA GLU A 108 7.65 -9.70 -2.01
C GLU A 108 6.26 -10.22 -1.56
N LEU A 109 5.94 -10.12 -0.26
CA LEU A 109 4.62 -10.48 0.25
C LEU A 109 3.52 -9.54 -0.28
N ALA A 110 3.82 -8.23 -0.40
CA ALA A 110 2.88 -7.28 -0.98
C ALA A 110 2.64 -7.56 -2.48
N ALA A 111 3.68 -7.94 -3.23
CA ALA A 111 3.55 -8.34 -4.62
C ALA A 111 2.68 -9.61 -4.76
N TYR A 112 2.94 -10.63 -3.94
CA TYR A 112 2.11 -11.83 -3.90
C TYR A 112 0.64 -11.51 -3.57
N ARG A 113 0.42 -10.69 -2.54
CA ARG A 113 -0.93 -10.27 -2.12
C ARG A 113 -1.65 -9.51 -3.24
N GLY A 114 -0.97 -8.54 -3.86
CA GLY A 114 -1.52 -7.74 -4.96
C GLY A 114 -1.97 -8.60 -6.11
N LYS A 115 -1.11 -9.55 -6.53
CA LYS A 115 -1.42 -10.52 -7.58
C LYS A 115 -2.59 -11.44 -7.18
N ALA A 116 -2.58 -12.01 -6.00
CA ALA A 116 -3.65 -12.88 -5.53
C ALA A 116 -5.01 -12.17 -5.49
N MET A 117 -5.03 -10.89 -5.09
CA MET A 117 -6.25 -10.07 -5.10
C MET A 117 -6.71 -9.75 -6.53
N ALA A 118 -5.79 -9.44 -7.45
CA ALA A 118 -6.10 -9.20 -8.85
C ALA A 118 -6.65 -10.48 -9.51
N ASP A 119 -6.01 -11.62 -9.28
CA ASP A 119 -6.44 -12.92 -9.81
C ASP A 119 -7.84 -13.30 -9.28
N ALA A 120 -8.10 -13.07 -7.99
CA ALA A 120 -9.40 -13.35 -7.37
C ALA A 120 -10.54 -12.47 -7.93
N ALA A 121 -10.25 -11.27 -8.40
CA ALA A 121 -11.20 -10.36 -9.02
C ALA A 121 -11.31 -10.54 -10.54
N SER A 122 -10.45 -11.36 -11.14
CA SER A 122 -10.40 -11.55 -12.60
C SER A 122 -11.69 -12.14 -13.14
N GLY A 123 -12.24 -11.49 -14.16
CA GLY A 123 -13.51 -11.92 -14.79
C GLY A 123 -14.76 -11.60 -13.98
N ILE A 124 -14.64 -10.92 -12.86
CA ILE A 124 -15.78 -10.46 -12.06
C ILE A 124 -15.90 -8.94 -12.23
N ASP A 125 -17.08 -8.49 -12.63
CA ASP A 125 -17.38 -7.04 -12.64
C ASP A 125 -17.61 -6.58 -11.19
N CYS A 126 -16.56 -6.06 -10.59
CA CYS A 126 -16.55 -5.66 -9.19
C CYS A 126 -15.79 -4.34 -8.98
N GLY A 127 -16.08 -3.68 -7.88
CA GLY A 127 -15.41 -2.45 -7.50
C GLY A 127 -15.42 -2.25 -5.98
N MET A 128 -14.58 -1.33 -5.53
CA MET A 128 -14.52 -0.89 -4.15
C MET A 128 -14.61 0.64 -4.11
N THR A 129 -15.51 1.17 -3.29
CA THR A 129 -15.73 2.60 -3.16
C THR A 129 -15.50 3.04 -1.73
N ALA A 130 -14.70 4.09 -1.54
CA ALA A 130 -14.58 4.76 -0.26
C ALA A 130 -15.70 5.82 -0.14
N VAL A 131 -16.61 5.64 0.80
CA VAL A 131 -17.68 6.59 1.08
C VAL A 131 -17.20 7.53 2.19
N LEU A 132 -17.29 8.85 1.94
CA LEU A 132 -16.86 9.89 2.86
C LEU A 132 -18.07 10.70 3.35
N ASN A 133 -18.01 11.12 4.61
CA ASN A 133 -19.02 12.01 5.22
C ASN A 133 -20.46 11.47 5.19
N LEU A 134 -20.63 10.16 5.28
CA LEU A 134 -21.92 9.51 5.41
C LEU A 134 -21.93 8.64 6.68
N ASP A 135 -22.97 8.79 7.50
CA ASP A 135 -23.14 7.98 8.70
C ASP A 135 -23.42 6.50 8.36
N ARG A 136 -23.12 5.61 9.33
CA ARG A 136 -23.23 4.16 9.15
C ARG A 136 -24.63 3.67 8.81
N VAL A 137 -25.66 4.29 9.40
CA VAL A 137 -27.06 3.85 9.18
C VAL A 137 -27.50 4.13 7.74
N PRO A 138 -27.41 5.38 7.22
CA PRO A 138 -27.73 5.63 5.81
C PRO A 138 -26.88 4.80 4.83
N LEU A 139 -25.62 4.55 5.16
CA LEU A 139 -24.76 3.71 4.31
C LEU A 139 -25.28 2.27 4.25
N ALA A 140 -25.66 1.70 5.38
CA ALA A 140 -26.23 0.35 5.44
C ALA A 140 -27.54 0.26 4.63
N GLU A 141 -28.43 1.27 4.74
CA GLU A 141 -29.66 1.35 3.96
C GLU A 141 -29.39 1.41 2.44
N CYS A 142 -28.38 2.19 2.01
CA CYS A 142 -27.97 2.23 0.62
C CYS A 142 -27.47 0.86 0.13
N CYS A 143 -26.65 0.17 0.93
CA CYS A 143 -26.16 -1.16 0.58
C CYS A 143 -27.30 -2.19 0.50
N GLU A 144 -28.26 -2.12 1.42
CA GLU A 144 -29.44 -3.00 1.41
C GLU A 144 -30.27 -2.81 0.12
N GLN A 145 -30.53 -1.55 -0.25
CA GLN A 145 -31.27 -1.26 -1.49
C GLN A 145 -30.50 -1.71 -2.73
N ALA A 146 -29.18 -1.47 -2.78
CA ALA A 146 -28.34 -1.86 -3.91
C ALA A 146 -28.17 -3.38 -4.02
N SER A 147 -28.34 -4.14 -2.93
CA SER A 147 -28.25 -5.61 -2.92
C SER A 147 -29.31 -6.30 -3.80
N ALA A 148 -30.35 -5.58 -4.20
CA ALA A 148 -31.31 -6.08 -5.20
C ALA A 148 -30.71 -6.16 -6.63
N LEU A 149 -29.59 -5.44 -6.88
CA LEU A 149 -28.90 -5.38 -8.17
C LEU A 149 -27.66 -6.27 -8.24
N GLY A 150 -27.12 -6.69 -7.10
CA GLY A 150 -25.90 -7.47 -7.01
C GLY A 150 -25.38 -7.61 -5.59
N CYS A 151 -24.21 -8.21 -5.43
CA CYS A 151 -23.57 -8.34 -4.12
C CYS A 151 -22.98 -6.98 -3.69
N VAL A 152 -23.55 -6.37 -2.67
CA VAL A 152 -23.04 -5.10 -2.09
C VAL A 152 -22.84 -5.29 -0.60
N GLN A 153 -21.61 -5.07 -0.11
CA GLN A 153 -21.26 -5.27 1.30
C GLN A 153 -20.36 -4.15 1.80
N ILE A 154 -20.58 -3.73 3.04
CA ILE A 154 -19.64 -2.87 3.76
C ILE A 154 -18.46 -3.74 4.20
N CYS A 155 -17.28 -3.48 3.62
CA CYS A 155 -16.09 -4.24 3.93
C CYS A 155 -15.36 -3.70 5.17
N ASN A 156 -15.45 -2.39 5.41
CA ASN A 156 -14.68 -1.73 6.46
C ASN A 156 -15.34 -0.42 6.93
N TYR A 157 -15.16 -0.09 8.18
CA TYR A 157 -15.44 1.23 8.74
C TYR A 157 -14.11 1.87 9.13
N ASN A 158 -13.67 2.83 8.36
CA ASN A 158 -12.42 3.57 8.57
C ASN A 158 -12.58 4.68 9.63
#